data_b26501faacfcf883f9512f488c4a3d89
#
_entry.id   b26501faacfcf883f9512f488c4a3d89
#
_cell.length_a   1.000
_cell.length_b   1.000
_cell.length_c   1.000
_cell.angle_alpha   90.00
_cell.angle_beta   90.00
_cell.angle_gamma   90.00
#
_symmetry.space_group_name_H-M   'P 1'
#
loop_
_entity.id
_entity.type
_entity.pdbx_description
1 polymer ?
#
loop_
_entity_poly.entity_id
_entity_poly.type
_entity_poly.pdbx_seq_one_letter_code
_entity_poly.pdbx_strand_id
1 'polypeptide(L)'
;ADTVLITSAVQSNFVRTAAAAARKLGMDCHVQLEERVPTDDPLYHRSGNVLLDKLLGATLYSYPEGEDEAGADQRVREIAGELEERGRKTYVIPLAPGHPPLGALGYVVAAKELLNQLAERNLAVDEIFVASGSGATHGGLLFGLRALGSQSPVTGVCVRREAASQVERIRMTCEGIAALLDMDCVIGDDDIRLIDTFLAPGYGQINAATAEAILLGARNEGLILDPVYSGKAMAGCIDRARAATADKTFVFVHTGGTPALFAYQAVIEQALGDQVPENSSV
;
A
#
# COMPACT_ATOMS: atom_id res chain seq x y z
N ALA A 1 -7.13 2.31 -25.29
CA ALA A 1 -5.73 2.64 -25.00
C ALA A 1 -4.83 1.48 -25.39
N ASP A 2 -3.61 1.79 -25.77
CA ASP A 2 -2.54 0.82 -26.06
C ASP A 2 -1.32 1.05 -25.16
N THR A 3 -1.36 2.10 -24.36
CA THR A 3 -0.28 2.53 -23.49
C THR A 3 -0.82 3.00 -22.15
N VAL A 4 -0.30 2.44 -21.06
CA VAL A 4 -0.63 2.82 -19.69
C VAL A 4 0.50 3.66 -19.11
N LEU A 5 0.17 4.74 -18.42
CA LEU A 5 1.11 5.54 -17.65
C LEU A 5 0.71 5.56 -16.18
N ILE A 6 1.69 5.52 -15.28
CA ILE A 6 1.48 5.53 -13.84
C ILE A 6 2.66 6.18 -13.13
N THR A 7 2.40 6.84 -12.00
CA THR A 7 3.42 7.40 -11.12
C THR A 7 3.29 6.87 -9.70
N SER A 8 4.39 6.64 -9.02
CA SER A 8 4.48 6.37 -7.57
C SER A 8 5.93 6.25 -7.13
N ALA A 9 6.15 5.97 -5.82
CA ALA A 9 7.48 5.74 -5.26
C ALA A 9 8.28 4.67 -6.00
N VAL A 10 9.62 4.73 -5.93
CA VAL A 10 10.56 3.81 -6.60
C VAL A 10 10.23 2.33 -6.35
N GLN A 11 9.95 1.95 -5.11
CA GLN A 11 9.61 0.55 -4.77
C GLN A 11 8.10 0.31 -4.67
N SER A 12 7.32 0.93 -5.55
CA SER A 12 5.86 0.82 -5.53
C SER A 12 5.35 -0.54 -6.01
N ASN A 13 4.64 -1.25 -5.16
CA ASN A 13 3.91 -2.47 -5.52
C ASN A 13 2.74 -2.18 -6.48
N PHE A 14 2.13 -1.01 -6.36
CA PHE A 14 1.03 -0.56 -7.23
C PHE A 14 1.50 -0.40 -8.68
N VAL A 15 2.63 0.27 -8.88
CA VAL A 15 3.26 0.46 -10.20
C VAL A 15 3.57 -0.89 -10.84
N ARG A 16 4.28 -1.77 -10.13
CA ARG A 16 4.62 -3.10 -10.64
C ARG A 16 3.36 -3.92 -11.00
N THR A 17 2.29 -3.80 -10.21
CA THR A 17 1.02 -4.48 -10.52
C THR A 17 0.39 -3.90 -11.79
N ALA A 18 0.41 -2.57 -11.97
CA ALA A 18 -0.08 -1.92 -13.18
C ALA A 18 0.74 -2.33 -14.41
N ALA A 19 2.07 -2.40 -14.31
CA ALA A 19 2.94 -2.88 -15.37
C ALA A 19 2.62 -4.32 -15.77
N ALA A 20 2.40 -5.21 -14.79
CA ALA A 20 2.01 -6.60 -15.05
C ALA A 20 0.63 -6.69 -15.75
N ALA A 21 -0.34 -5.90 -15.29
CA ALA A 21 -1.67 -5.84 -15.89
C ALA A 21 -1.63 -5.32 -17.33
N ALA A 22 -0.90 -4.22 -17.57
CA ALA A 22 -0.70 -3.66 -18.91
C ALA A 22 -0.11 -4.72 -19.86
N ARG A 23 0.93 -5.41 -19.44
CA ARG A 23 1.56 -6.45 -20.25
C ARG A 23 0.62 -7.61 -20.55
N LYS A 24 -0.20 -8.03 -19.57
CA LYS A 24 -1.21 -9.08 -19.78
C LYS A 24 -2.29 -8.66 -20.78
N LEU A 25 -2.58 -7.37 -20.88
CA LEU A 25 -3.55 -6.79 -21.83
C LEU A 25 -2.91 -6.41 -23.18
N GLY A 26 -1.64 -6.70 -23.40
CA GLY A 26 -0.93 -6.34 -24.64
C GLY A 26 -0.64 -4.85 -24.78
N MET A 27 -0.63 -4.10 -23.68
CA MET A 27 -0.37 -2.66 -23.65
C MET A 27 1.07 -2.38 -23.25
N ASP A 28 1.64 -1.28 -23.76
CA ASP A 28 2.89 -0.74 -23.23
C ASP A 28 2.66 -0.06 -21.89
N CYS A 29 3.70 -0.05 -21.04
CA CYS A 29 3.62 0.60 -19.73
C CYS A 29 4.77 1.59 -19.55
N HIS A 30 4.45 2.83 -19.20
CA HIS A 30 5.38 3.89 -18.85
C HIS A 30 5.21 4.24 -17.37
N VAL A 31 6.29 4.18 -16.64
CA VAL A 31 6.31 4.29 -15.19
C VAL A 31 7.18 5.47 -14.77
N GLN A 32 6.60 6.41 -14.03
CA GLN A 32 7.35 7.48 -13.37
C GLN A 32 7.60 7.08 -11.91
N LEU A 33 8.87 7.04 -11.53
CA LEU A 33 9.35 6.65 -10.20
C LEU A 33 9.71 7.91 -9.40
N GLU A 34 9.01 8.12 -8.29
CA GLU A 34 9.17 9.27 -7.41
C GLU A 34 10.15 8.95 -6.28
N GLU A 35 11.15 9.82 -6.08
CA GLU A 35 12.18 9.69 -5.06
C GLU A 35 11.64 10.09 -3.68
N ARG A 36 10.95 9.17 -3.01
CA ARG A 36 10.28 9.41 -1.71
C ARG A 36 11.08 8.93 -0.50
N VAL A 37 12.09 8.10 -0.70
CA VAL A 37 12.88 7.50 0.37
C VAL A 37 14.31 7.99 0.26
N PRO A 38 14.82 8.72 1.27
CA PRO A 38 16.22 9.11 1.28
C PRO A 38 17.09 7.87 1.53
N THR A 39 17.81 7.42 0.51
CA THR A 39 18.69 6.25 0.59
C THR A 39 19.80 6.32 -0.45
N ASP A 40 21.01 5.96 -0.01
CA ASP A 40 22.18 5.79 -0.88
C ASP A 40 22.38 4.32 -1.30
N ASP A 41 21.48 3.39 -0.85
CA ASP A 41 21.59 1.99 -1.20
C ASP A 41 21.26 1.79 -2.70
N PRO A 42 22.24 1.34 -3.52
CA PRO A 42 22.01 1.15 -4.94
C PRO A 42 21.00 0.04 -5.25
N LEU A 43 20.70 -0.88 -4.32
CA LEU A 43 19.70 -1.90 -4.50
C LEU A 43 18.28 -1.29 -4.54
N TYR A 44 18.07 -0.18 -3.84
CA TYR A 44 16.77 0.50 -3.86
C TYR A 44 16.31 0.90 -5.27
N HIS A 45 17.25 1.26 -6.15
CA HIS A 45 16.98 1.69 -7.53
C HIS A 45 17.17 0.57 -8.58
N ARG A 46 17.56 -0.64 -8.17
CA ARG A 46 17.91 -1.71 -9.14
C ARG A 46 17.24 -3.05 -8.86
N SER A 47 16.86 -3.31 -7.62
CA SER A 47 16.29 -4.57 -7.15
C SER A 47 14.78 -4.45 -6.89
N GLY A 48 14.16 -5.45 -6.31
CA GLY A 48 12.75 -5.43 -5.90
C GLY A 48 11.78 -5.14 -7.04
N ASN A 49 10.87 -4.20 -6.80
CA ASN A 49 9.86 -3.82 -7.80
C ASN A 49 10.48 -3.19 -9.05
N VAL A 50 11.56 -2.40 -8.93
CA VAL A 50 12.24 -1.80 -10.10
C VAL A 50 12.78 -2.86 -11.06
N LEU A 51 13.36 -3.95 -10.53
CA LEU A 51 13.81 -5.07 -11.36
C LEU A 51 12.63 -5.73 -12.06
N LEU A 52 11.50 -5.90 -11.36
CA LEU A 52 10.30 -6.49 -11.94
C LEU A 52 9.66 -5.59 -13.00
N ASP A 53 9.64 -4.28 -12.80
CA ASP A 53 9.16 -3.32 -13.81
C ASP A 53 9.96 -3.42 -15.11
N LYS A 54 11.29 -3.50 -15.01
CA LYS A 54 12.18 -3.73 -16.15
C LYS A 54 11.92 -5.09 -16.81
N LEU A 55 11.77 -6.15 -16.03
CA LEU A 55 11.45 -7.50 -16.53
C LEU A 55 10.12 -7.52 -17.29
N LEU A 56 9.13 -6.78 -16.80
CA LEU A 56 7.84 -6.59 -17.45
C LEU A 56 7.91 -5.69 -18.70
N GLY A 57 9.07 -5.13 -19.00
CA GLY A 57 9.30 -4.28 -20.18
C GLY A 57 8.69 -2.88 -20.02
N ALA A 58 8.56 -2.37 -18.81
CA ALA A 58 8.12 -1.00 -18.58
C ALA A 58 9.23 0.01 -18.92
N THR A 59 8.85 1.16 -19.50
CA THR A 59 9.74 2.31 -19.67
C THR A 59 9.74 3.13 -18.39
N LEU A 60 10.91 3.35 -17.79
CA LEU A 60 11.04 4.01 -16.49
C LEU A 60 11.50 5.46 -16.65
N TYR A 61 10.89 6.36 -15.90
CA TYR A 61 11.25 7.78 -15.76
C TYR A 61 11.52 8.07 -14.29
N SER A 62 12.48 8.93 -13.99
CA SER A 62 12.73 9.40 -12.62
C SER A 62 11.98 10.72 -12.38
N TYR A 63 11.45 10.88 -11.17
CA TYR A 63 10.89 12.12 -10.66
C TYR A 63 11.48 12.44 -9.28
N PRO A 64 12.33 13.49 -9.17
CA PRO A 64 13.12 13.72 -7.95
C PRO A 64 12.31 14.27 -6.77
N GLU A 65 11.20 14.98 -7.04
CA GLU A 65 10.40 15.66 -6.01
C GLU A 65 9.33 14.73 -5.40
N GLY A 66 9.75 13.73 -4.64
CA GLY A 66 8.91 12.63 -4.15
C GLY A 66 7.71 13.01 -3.29
N GLU A 67 7.68 14.22 -2.72
CA GLU A 67 6.52 14.72 -1.95
C GLU A 67 5.58 15.61 -2.76
N ASP A 68 5.96 16.02 -3.98
CA ASP A 68 5.13 16.81 -4.89
C ASP A 68 4.21 15.90 -5.73
N GLU A 69 3.10 15.46 -5.15
CA GLU A 69 2.11 14.61 -5.84
C GLU A 69 1.46 15.30 -7.04
N ALA A 70 1.26 16.62 -6.97
CA ALA A 70 0.62 17.39 -8.05
C ALA A 70 1.56 17.53 -9.26
N GLY A 71 2.82 17.90 -9.01
CA GLY A 71 3.84 17.96 -10.06
C GLY A 71 4.14 16.59 -10.67
N ALA A 72 4.15 15.52 -9.87
CA ALA A 72 4.30 14.17 -10.40
C ALA A 72 3.15 13.77 -11.33
N ASP A 73 1.91 14.09 -10.98
CA ASP A 73 0.73 13.88 -11.82
C ASP A 73 0.77 14.74 -13.10
N GLN A 74 1.24 15.97 -13.00
CA GLN A 74 1.42 16.84 -14.17
C GLN A 74 2.48 16.23 -15.11
N ARG A 75 3.64 15.84 -14.59
CA ARG A 75 4.71 15.29 -15.42
C ARG A 75 4.31 13.99 -16.13
N VAL A 76 3.58 13.10 -15.48
CA VAL A 76 3.10 11.88 -16.14
C VAL A 76 2.11 12.17 -17.26
N ARG A 77 1.31 13.26 -17.16
CA ARG A 77 0.43 13.72 -18.26
C ARG A 77 1.20 14.35 -19.40
N GLU A 78 2.29 15.07 -19.12
CA GLU A 78 3.18 15.59 -20.17
C GLU A 78 3.79 14.43 -20.97
N ILE A 79 4.27 13.38 -20.29
CA ILE A 79 4.77 12.17 -20.96
C ILE A 79 3.67 11.52 -21.80
N ALA A 80 2.43 11.49 -21.29
CA ALA A 80 1.29 10.98 -22.06
C ALA A 80 1.05 11.79 -23.35
N GLY A 81 1.08 13.13 -23.27
CA GLY A 81 0.96 14.01 -24.42
C GLY A 81 2.07 13.80 -25.47
N GLU A 82 3.33 13.68 -25.01
CA GLU A 82 4.47 13.35 -25.89
C GLU A 82 4.28 12.01 -26.64
N LEU A 83 3.65 11.02 -26.00
CA LEU A 83 3.35 9.73 -26.61
C LEU A 83 2.16 9.82 -27.59
N GLU A 84 1.15 10.62 -27.26
CA GLU A 84 -0.01 10.88 -28.13
C GLU A 84 0.40 11.57 -29.42
N GLU A 85 1.32 12.53 -29.36
CA GLU A 85 1.91 13.17 -30.56
C GLU A 85 2.62 12.15 -31.48
N ARG A 86 3.08 11.03 -30.91
CA ARG A 86 3.68 9.88 -31.63
C ARG A 86 2.66 8.82 -32.06
N GLY A 87 1.35 9.14 -31.92
CA GLY A 87 0.24 8.27 -32.35
C GLY A 87 -0.18 7.21 -31.35
N ARG A 88 0.29 7.24 -30.07
CA ARG A 88 -0.15 6.31 -29.03
C ARG A 88 -1.53 6.71 -28.47
N LYS A 89 -2.25 5.74 -27.95
CA LYS A 89 -3.53 5.95 -27.23
C LYS A 89 -3.29 5.70 -25.75
N THR A 90 -3.05 6.78 -25.00
CA THR A 90 -2.64 6.69 -23.60
C THR A 90 -3.81 6.49 -22.63
N TYR A 91 -3.51 5.91 -21.48
CA TYR A 91 -4.37 5.88 -20.29
C TYR A 91 -3.50 6.16 -19.05
N VAL A 92 -3.73 7.30 -18.42
CA VAL A 92 -3.01 7.69 -17.21
C VAL A 92 -3.77 7.19 -15.98
N ILE A 93 -3.07 6.45 -15.11
CA ILE A 93 -3.57 6.04 -13.80
C ILE A 93 -3.10 7.08 -12.77
N PRO A 94 -3.98 7.96 -12.29
CA PRO A 94 -3.61 9.02 -11.36
C PRO A 94 -3.42 8.49 -9.94
N LEU A 95 -2.56 9.15 -9.16
CA LEU A 95 -2.34 8.82 -7.74
C LEU A 95 -2.63 10.00 -6.81
N ALA A 96 -2.47 11.24 -7.28
CA ALA A 96 -2.76 12.44 -6.49
C ALA A 96 -4.25 12.54 -6.08
N PRO A 97 -4.58 13.29 -5.02
CA PRO A 97 -5.96 13.57 -4.65
C PRO A 97 -6.74 14.28 -5.76
N GLY A 98 -8.08 14.20 -5.70
CA GLY A 98 -8.95 14.89 -6.65
C GLY A 98 -9.34 14.07 -7.88
N HIS A 99 -8.87 12.84 -7.98
CA HIS A 99 -9.30 11.90 -9.02
C HIS A 99 -10.29 10.87 -8.48
N PRO A 100 -11.23 10.36 -9.32
CA PRO A 100 -12.10 9.27 -8.92
C PRO A 100 -11.30 8.06 -8.44
N PRO A 101 -11.59 7.50 -7.24
CA PRO A 101 -10.79 6.44 -6.65
C PRO A 101 -11.16 5.05 -7.22
N LEU A 102 -11.03 4.86 -8.54
CA LEU A 102 -11.43 3.64 -9.24
C LEU A 102 -10.80 2.38 -8.66
N GLY A 103 -9.53 2.45 -8.26
CA GLY A 103 -8.83 1.32 -7.65
C GLY A 103 -9.39 0.90 -6.29
N ALA A 104 -10.04 1.81 -5.57
CA ALA A 104 -10.66 1.51 -4.28
C ALA A 104 -11.87 0.58 -4.41
N LEU A 105 -12.56 0.58 -5.57
CA LEU A 105 -13.69 -0.31 -5.82
C LEU A 105 -13.31 -1.80 -5.70
N GLY A 106 -12.07 -2.16 -6.00
CA GLY A 106 -11.55 -3.51 -5.78
C GLY A 106 -11.61 -3.92 -4.30
N TYR A 107 -11.37 -2.97 -3.38
CA TYR A 107 -11.47 -3.23 -1.94
C TYR A 107 -12.89 -3.16 -1.40
N VAL A 108 -13.81 -2.48 -2.09
CA VAL A 108 -15.26 -2.62 -1.81
C VAL A 108 -15.71 -4.06 -2.07
N VAL A 109 -15.25 -4.66 -3.17
CA VAL A 109 -15.51 -6.08 -3.48
C VAL A 109 -14.84 -7.00 -2.47
N ALA A 110 -13.58 -6.73 -2.11
CA ALA A 110 -12.83 -7.50 -1.12
C ALA A 110 -13.50 -7.52 0.26
N ALA A 111 -14.23 -6.46 0.64
CA ALA A 111 -15.02 -6.44 1.87
C ALA A 111 -16.08 -7.53 1.89
N LYS A 112 -16.78 -7.75 0.76
CA LYS A 112 -17.75 -8.85 0.63
C LYS A 112 -17.10 -10.22 0.71
N GLU A 113 -15.95 -10.38 0.04
CA GLU A 113 -15.18 -11.63 0.10
C GLU A 113 -14.74 -11.94 1.53
N LEU A 114 -14.24 -10.94 2.26
CA LEU A 114 -13.84 -11.07 3.65
C LEU A 114 -15.02 -11.49 4.54
N LEU A 115 -16.16 -10.80 4.44
CA LEU A 115 -17.34 -11.14 5.25
C LEU A 115 -17.84 -12.58 4.97
N ASN A 116 -17.83 -13.01 3.72
CA ASN A 116 -18.21 -14.39 3.35
C ASN A 116 -17.24 -15.40 3.98
N GLN A 117 -15.92 -15.16 3.90
CA GLN A 117 -14.91 -16.05 4.47
C GLN A 117 -14.97 -16.11 6.00
N LEU A 118 -15.29 -15.00 6.66
CA LEU A 118 -15.48 -14.95 8.11
C LEU A 118 -16.74 -15.74 8.52
N ALA A 119 -17.84 -15.58 7.78
CA ALA A 119 -19.07 -16.32 8.03
C ALA A 119 -18.90 -17.83 7.84
N GLU A 120 -18.23 -18.27 6.77
CA GLU A 120 -17.90 -19.69 6.53
C GLU A 120 -17.09 -20.32 7.66
N ARG A 121 -16.27 -19.52 8.35
CA ARG A 121 -15.43 -19.97 9.47
C ARG A 121 -16.07 -19.76 10.83
N ASN A 122 -17.27 -19.17 10.90
CA ASN A 122 -17.93 -18.76 12.13
C ASN A 122 -17.05 -17.87 13.02
N LEU A 123 -16.31 -16.94 12.40
CA LEU A 123 -15.40 -16.01 13.09
C LEU A 123 -16.07 -14.64 13.27
N ALA A 124 -16.16 -14.20 14.54
CA ALA A 124 -16.45 -12.81 14.87
C ALA A 124 -15.12 -12.04 14.98
N VAL A 125 -15.05 -10.87 14.34
CA VAL A 125 -13.82 -10.06 14.30
C VAL A 125 -13.97 -8.82 15.17
N ASP A 126 -13.02 -8.61 16.05
CA ASP A 126 -12.97 -7.43 16.93
C ASP A 126 -12.37 -6.21 16.25
N GLU A 127 -11.36 -6.39 15.38
CA GLU A 127 -10.72 -5.29 14.66
C GLU A 127 -9.96 -5.80 13.43
N ILE A 128 -9.95 -5.01 12.36
CA ILE A 128 -9.25 -5.29 11.10
C ILE A 128 -8.13 -4.26 10.92
N PHE A 129 -6.92 -4.73 10.65
CA PHE A 129 -5.73 -3.89 10.44
C PHE A 129 -5.31 -3.88 8.98
N VAL A 130 -5.06 -2.67 8.45
CA VAL A 130 -4.64 -2.46 7.06
C VAL A 130 -3.63 -1.32 6.96
N ALA A 131 -2.68 -1.41 6.04
CA ALA A 131 -1.79 -0.29 5.75
C ALA A 131 -2.56 0.87 5.10
N SER A 132 -2.34 2.09 5.60
CA SER A 132 -2.99 3.31 5.11
C SER A 132 -1.96 4.29 4.54
N GLY A 133 -1.84 4.33 3.22
CA GLY A 133 -0.95 5.22 2.47
C GLY A 133 -1.71 6.13 1.51
N SER A 134 -2.03 5.67 0.29
CA SER A 134 -2.85 6.43 -0.66
C SER A 134 -4.31 6.59 -0.21
N GLY A 135 -4.79 5.70 0.63
CA GLY A 135 -6.17 5.68 1.11
C GLY A 135 -7.07 4.67 0.39
N ALA A 136 -6.74 4.26 -0.83
CA ALA A 136 -7.62 3.42 -1.65
C ALA A 136 -7.94 2.05 -1.00
N THR A 137 -6.95 1.37 -0.44
CA THR A 137 -7.16 0.08 0.25
C THR A 137 -8.02 0.25 1.51
N HIS A 138 -7.62 1.18 2.38
CA HIS A 138 -8.30 1.44 3.66
C HIS A 138 -9.73 1.95 3.41
N GLY A 139 -9.89 3.02 2.62
CA GLY A 139 -11.21 3.61 2.32
C GLY A 139 -12.13 2.64 1.59
N GLY A 140 -11.61 1.87 0.62
CA GLY A 140 -12.39 0.88 -0.10
C GLY A 140 -12.90 -0.25 0.79
N LEU A 141 -12.03 -0.79 1.66
CA LEU A 141 -12.42 -1.85 2.62
C LEU A 141 -13.42 -1.32 3.65
N LEU A 142 -13.16 -0.15 4.24
CA LEU A 142 -14.05 0.48 5.21
C LEU A 142 -15.43 0.76 4.60
N PHE A 143 -15.47 1.42 3.43
CA PHE A 143 -16.72 1.70 2.73
C PHE A 143 -17.50 0.42 2.42
N GLY A 144 -16.83 -0.58 1.85
CA GLY A 144 -17.47 -1.86 1.49
C GLY A 144 -18.06 -2.57 2.70
N LEU A 145 -17.37 -2.60 3.84
CA LEU A 145 -17.88 -3.20 5.08
C LEU A 145 -19.12 -2.46 5.59
N ARG A 146 -19.10 -1.12 5.63
CA ARG A 146 -20.26 -0.32 6.07
C ARG A 146 -21.44 -0.45 5.13
N ALA A 147 -21.22 -0.40 3.82
CA ALA A 147 -22.28 -0.59 2.81
C ALA A 147 -22.94 -1.99 2.89
N LEU A 148 -22.22 -2.99 3.39
CA LEU A 148 -22.73 -4.34 3.65
C LEU A 148 -23.28 -4.53 5.08
N GLY A 149 -23.40 -3.46 5.86
CA GLY A 149 -23.95 -3.47 7.21
C GLY A 149 -23.02 -3.93 8.33
N SER A 150 -21.75 -4.25 8.02
CA SER A 150 -20.76 -4.62 9.04
C SER A 150 -20.28 -3.39 9.81
N GLN A 151 -20.24 -3.51 11.14
CA GLN A 151 -19.72 -2.49 12.05
C GLN A 151 -18.30 -2.83 12.55
N SER A 152 -17.66 -3.88 12.01
CA SER A 152 -16.30 -4.25 12.39
C SER A 152 -15.35 -3.05 12.23
N PRO A 153 -14.58 -2.69 13.27
CA PRO A 153 -13.61 -1.62 13.19
C PRO A 153 -12.54 -1.93 12.16
N VAL A 154 -12.22 -0.93 11.31
CA VAL A 154 -11.08 -0.98 10.40
C VAL A 154 -10.07 0.06 10.81
N THR A 155 -8.90 -0.39 11.28
CA THR A 155 -7.82 0.48 11.71
C THR A 155 -6.74 0.55 10.64
N GLY A 156 -6.58 1.74 10.06
CA GLY A 156 -5.51 2.06 9.13
C GLY A 156 -4.22 2.39 9.88
N VAL A 157 -3.16 1.64 9.62
CA VAL A 157 -1.83 1.98 10.11
C VAL A 157 -1.18 2.92 9.09
N CYS A 158 -0.92 4.15 9.50
CA CYS A 158 -0.34 5.18 8.65
C CYS A 158 1.09 4.80 8.24
N VAL A 159 1.35 4.83 6.93
CA VAL A 159 2.68 4.51 6.37
C VAL A 159 3.35 5.69 5.69
N ARG A 160 2.63 6.78 5.44
CA ARG A 160 3.16 7.95 4.72
C ARG A 160 2.88 9.29 5.39
N ARG A 161 1.71 9.48 5.97
CA ARG A 161 1.24 10.73 6.59
C ARG A 161 0.78 10.46 8.00
N GLU A 162 0.85 11.48 8.83
CA GLU A 162 0.24 11.46 10.16
C GLU A 162 -1.27 11.25 10.09
N ALA A 163 -1.84 10.71 11.16
CA ALA A 163 -3.26 10.37 11.23
C ALA A 163 -4.16 11.56 10.91
N ALA A 164 -3.84 12.75 11.42
CA ALA A 164 -4.61 13.97 11.19
C ALA A 164 -4.79 14.31 9.69
N SER A 165 -3.71 14.17 8.91
CA SER A 165 -3.75 14.40 7.45
C SER A 165 -4.36 13.22 6.70
N GLN A 166 -4.24 12.01 7.23
CA GLN A 166 -4.74 10.80 6.59
C GLN A 166 -6.26 10.66 6.72
N VAL A 167 -6.88 11.15 7.81
CA VAL A 167 -8.35 11.15 7.99
C VAL A 167 -9.05 11.77 6.79
N GLU A 168 -8.62 12.96 6.40
CA GLU A 168 -9.24 13.67 5.26
C GLU A 168 -9.11 12.90 3.96
N ARG A 169 -7.95 12.27 3.74
CA ARG A 169 -7.73 11.44 2.55
C ARG A 169 -8.64 10.21 2.50
N ILE A 170 -8.90 9.57 3.64
CA ILE A 170 -9.86 8.46 3.71
C ILE A 170 -11.28 8.95 3.48
N ARG A 171 -11.67 10.09 4.07
CA ARG A 171 -13.00 10.70 3.85
C ARG A 171 -13.24 10.97 2.37
N MET A 172 -12.33 11.71 1.71
CA MET A 172 -12.41 11.99 0.27
C MET A 172 -12.48 10.71 -0.57
N THR A 173 -11.74 9.66 -0.19
CA THR A 173 -11.80 8.37 -0.88
C THR A 173 -13.19 7.73 -0.75
N CYS A 174 -13.76 7.72 0.45
CA CYS A 174 -15.10 7.17 0.68
C CYS A 174 -16.21 7.95 -0.04
N GLU A 175 -16.14 9.29 -0.02
CA GLU A 175 -17.05 10.16 -0.78
C GLU A 175 -16.94 9.91 -2.29
N GLY A 176 -15.72 9.76 -2.79
CA GLY A 176 -15.47 9.42 -4.19
C GLY A 176 -16.00 8.03 -4.57
N ILE A 177 -15.92 7.04 -3.68
CA ILE A 177 -16.52 5.72 -3.89
C ILE A 177 -18.05 5.83 -3.94
N ALA A 178 -18.66 6.57 -3.00
CA ALA A 178 -20.09 6.80 -2.96
C ALA A 178 -20.60 7.42 -4.27
N ALA A 179 -19.89 8.45 -4.76
CA ALA A 179 -20.21 9.09 -6.04
C ALA A 179 -20.07 8.14 -7.24
N LEU A 180 -19.05 7.27 -7.25
CA LEU A 180 -18.86 6.27 -8.32
C LEU A 180 -19.94 5.20 -8.35
N LEU A 181 -20.51 4.88 -7.18
CA LEU A 181 -21.54 3.84 -7.02
C LEU A 181 -22.98 4.41 -7.04
N ASP A 182 -23.13 5.73 -7.20
CA ASP A 182 -24.42 6.43 -7.11
C ASP A 182 -25.16 6.11 -5.79
N MET A 183 -24.44 6.20 -4.68
CA MET A 183 -24.90 5.90 -3.32
C MET A 183 -24.62 7.07 -2.38
N ASP A 184 -25.37 7.14 -1.27
CA ASP A 184 -24.98 8.00 -0.16
C ASP A 184 -23.71 7.51 0.51
N CYS A 185 -22.88 8.44 1.01
CA CYS A 185 -21.70 8.05 1.78
C CYS A 185 -22.12 7.53 3.15
N VAL A 186 -21.85 6.26 3.40
CA VAL A 186 -22.23 5.52 4.62
C VAL A 186 -21.18 5.62 5.73
N ILE A 187 -20.15 6.46 5.57
CA ILE A 187 -19.01 6.60 6.49
C ILE A 187 -19.18 7.86 7.33
N GLY A 188 -19.22 7.68 8.65
CA GLY A 188 -19.12 8.76 9.63
C GLY A 188 -17.67 9.01 10.10
N ASP A 189 -17.43 10.13 10.77
CA ASP A 189 -16.10 10.49 11.27
C ASP A 189 -15.53 9.46 12.25
N ASP A 190 -16.38 8.87 13.08
CA ASP A 190 -16.00 7.85 14.07
C ASP A 190 -15.62 6.51 13.45
N ASP A 191 -15.95 6.30 12.16
CA ASP A 191 -15.58 5.09 11.43
C ASP A 191 -14.11 5.09 10.99
N ILE A 192 -13.53 6.27 10.78
CA ILE A 192 -12.16 6.42 10.26
C ILE A 192 -11.17 6.30 11.41
N ARG A 193 -10.65 5.09 11.61
CA ARG A 193 -9.67 4.80 12.66
C ARG A 193 -8.28 4.73 12.09
N LEU A 194 -7.35 5.50 12.65
CA LEU A 194 -5.97 5.61 12.19
C LEU A 194 -5.00 5.59 13.38
N ILE A 195 -3.86 4.94 13.17
CA ILE A 195 -2.72 5.00 14.08
C ILE A 195 -1.46 5.34 13.27
N ASP A 196 -0.66 6.27 13.76
CA ASP A 196 0.59 6.73 13.13
C ASP A 196 1.84 6.48 13.99
N THR A 197 1.68 5.80 15.12
CA THR A 197 2.77 5.42 16.03
C THR A 197 3.93 4.71 15.32
N PHE A 198 3.64 3.98 14.24
CA PHE A 198 4.63 3.20 13.47
C PHE A 198 5.11 3.92 12.22
N LEU A 199 4.68 5.16 11.99
CA LEU A 199 5.06 5.95 10.82
C LEU A 199 6.53 6.37 10.84
N ALA A 200 6.99 6.85 12.01
CA ALA A 200 8.37 7.35 12.14
C ALA A 200 9.41 6.27 11.80
N PRO A 201 10.57 6.66 11.23
CA PRO A 201 10.99 8.02 10.92
C PRO A 201 10.41 8.59 9.62
N GLY A 202 9.66 7.81 8.82
CA GLY A 202 9.00 8.27 7.62
C GLY A 202 8.58 7.16 6.66
N TYR A 203 8.09 7.58 5.49
CA TYR A 203 7.70 6.65 4.44
C TYR A 203 8.89 5.80 3.97
N GLY A 204 8.69 4.49 3.86
CA GLY A 204 9.74 3.58 3.40
C GLY A 204 10.94 3.44 4.33
N GLN A 205 10.89 4.01 5.53
CA GLN A 205 11.94 3.87 6.52
C GLN A 205 11.49 2.90 7.63
N ILE A 206 12.39 2.00 8.02
CA ILE A 206 12.13 0.93 8.99
C ILE A 206 12.44 1.46 10.40
N ASN A 207 11.54 1.16 11.35
CA ASN A 207 11.79 1.32 12.77
C ASN A 207 11.84 -0.04 13.48
N ALA A 208 12.24 -0.05 14.74
CA ALA A 208 12.42 -1.28 15.53
C ALA A 208 11.12 -2.14 15.58
N ALA A 209 9.96 -1.51 15.74
CA ALA A 209 8.68 -2.24 15.79
C ALA A 209 8.33 -2.88 14.44
N THR A 210 8.63 -2.20 13.33
CA THR A 210 8.46 -2.75 11.98
C THR A 210 9.41 -3.93 11.74
N ALA A 211 10.67 -3.80 12.14
CA ALA A 211 11.66 -4.88 12.05
C ALA A 211 11.24 -6.10 12.88
N GLU A 212 10.81 -5.89 14.12
CA GLU A 212 10.27 -6.94 14.99
C GLU A 212 9.07 -7.65 14.33
N ALA A 213 8.11 -6.89 13.80
CA ALA A 213 6.91 -7.45 13.17
C ALA A 213 7.26 -8.31 11.95
N ILE A 214 8.22 -7.88 11.12
CA ILE A 214 8.71 -8.65 9.97
C ILE A 214 9.32 -9.98 10.45
N LEU A 215 10.17 -9.95 11.47
CA LEU A 215 10.83 -11.13 12.01
C LEU A 215 9.84 -12.09 12.67
N LEU A 216 8.90 -11.58 13.46
CA LEU A 216 7.86 -12.41 14.11
C LEU A 216 6.97 -13.07 13.07
N GLY A 217 6.50 -12.31 12.07
CA GLY A 217 5.69 -12.87 10.98
C GLY A 217 6.41 -13.99 10.23
N ALA A 218 7.69 -13.76 9.89
CA ALA A 218 8.48 -14.74 9.16
C ALA A 218 8.77 -16.00 9.97
N ARG A 219 9.20 -15.84 11.25
CA ARG A 219 9.69 -16.96 12.09
C ARG A 219 8.58 -17.81 12.69
N ASN A 220 7.42 -17.22 12.96
CA ASN A 220 6.32 -17.95 13.63
C ASN A 220 5.24 -18.40 12.65
N GLU A 221 4.98 -17.64 11.58
CA GLU A 221 3.86 -17.87 10.67
C GLU A 221 4.29 -18.09 9.21
N GLY A 222 5.57 -17.97 8.88
CA GLY A 222 6.06 -18.04 7.50
C GLY A 222 5.57 -16.87 6.63
N LEU A 223 5.10 -15.78 7.24
CA LEU A 223 4.61 -14.61 6.52
C LEU A 223 5.76 -13.69 6.15
N ILE A 224 5.91 -13.41 4.87
CA ILE A 224 6.93 -12.48 4.36
C ILE A 224 6.32 -11.10 4.18
N LEU A 225 6.66 -10.18 5.08
CA LEU A 225 6.15 -8.81 5.13
C LEU A 225 7.14 -7.83 4.49
N ASP A 226 6.64 -6.80 3.83
CA ASP A 226 7.46 -5.72 3.30
C ASP A 226 7.68 -4.62 4.38
N PRO A 227 8.80 -3.89 4.32
CA PRO A 227 9.13 -2.88 5.33
C PRO A 227 8.32 -1.59 5.22
N VAL A 228 7.65 -1.34 4.09
CA VAL A 228 6.97 -0.07 3.80
C VAL A 228 5.52 -0.08 4.29
N TYR A 229 4.80 -1.16 4.00
CA TYR A 229 3.35 -1.27 4.22
C TYR A 229 3.00 -2.37 5.21
N SER A 230 3.18 -3.65 4.81
CA SER A 230 2.69 -4.79 5.58
C SER A 230 3.40 -4.97 6.90
N GLY A 231 4.69 -4.67 6.99
CA GLY A 231 5.45 -4.71 8.24
C GLY A 231 4.95 -3.68 9.26
N LYS A 232 4.69 -2.43 8.83
CA LYS A 232 4.13 -1.39 9.71
C LYS A 232 2.70 -1.73 10.15
N ALA A 233 1.87 -2.23 9.24
CA ALA A 233 0.50 -2.65 9.57
C ALA A 233 0.49 -3.83 10.56
N MET A 234 1.39 -4.79 10.40
CA MET A 234 1.54 -5.90 11.34
C MET A 234 2.06 -5.41 12.70
N ALA A 235 2.98 -4.44 12.75
CA ALA A 235 3.42 -3.85 14.00
C ALA A 235 2.24 -3.26 14.79
N GLY A 236 1.32 -2.55 14.12
CA GLY A 236 0.09 -2.05 14.73
C GLY A 236 -0.84 -3.16 15.23
N CYS A 237 -0.98 -4.23 14.47
CA CYS A 237 -1.77 -5.40 14.88
C CYS A 237 -1.18 -6.09 16.11
N ILE A 238 0.14 -6.30 16.13
CA ILE A 238 0.86 -6.92 17.27
C ILE A 238 0.75 -6.05 18.52
N ASP A 239 0.93 -4.74 18.40
CA ASP A 239 0.80 -3.81 19.53
C ASP A 239 -0.60 -3.89 20.15
N ARG A 240 -1.64 -3.88 19.31
CA ARG A 240 -3.02 -4.04 19.76
C ARG A 240 -3.27 -5.40 20.42
N ALA A 241 -2.71 -6.46 19.86
CA ALA A 241 -2.85 -7.80 20.42
C ALA A 241 -2.18 -7.92 21.79
N ARG A 242 -1.01 -7.31 21.98
CA ARG A 242 -0.30 -7.26 23.27
C ARG A 242 -1.05 -6.45 24.34
N ALA A 243 -1.75 -5.42 23.92
CA ALA A 243 -2.55 -4.58 24.82
C ALA A 243 -3.94 -5.19 25.16
N ALA A 244 -4.36 -6.24 24.47
CA ALA A 244 -5.65 -6.87 24.68
C ALA A 244 -5.68 -7.60 26.04
N THR A 245 -6.74 -7.40 26.83
CA THR A 245 -6.93 -8.02 28.14
C THR A 245 -7.81 -9.27 28.13
N ALA A 246 -8.36 -9.61 26.98
CA ALA A 246 -9.23 -10.75 26.74
C ALA A 246 -8.94 -11.37 25.38
N ASP A 247 -9.44 -12.57 25.15
CA ASP A 247 -9.36 -13.22 23.83
C ASP A 247 -10.05 -12.34 22.78
N LYS A 248 -9.27 -11.92 21.79
CA LYS A 248 -9.69 -11.06 20.69
C LYS A 248 -9.30 -11.67 19.36
N THR A 249 -10.15 -11.50 18.37
CA THR A 249 -9.89 -11.92 17.01
C THR A 249 -9.55 -10.69 16.16
N PHE A 250 -8.30 -10.61 15.73
CA PHE A 250 -7.82 -9.59 14.82
C PHE A 250 -7.66 -10.14 13.42
N VAL A 251 -8.03 -9.33 12.43
CA VAL A 251 -7.73 -9.62 11.02
C VAL A 251 -6.64 -8.68 10.55
N PHE A 252 -5.55 -9.22 10.10
CA PHE A 252 -4.50 -8.48 9.41
C PHE A 252 -4.65 -8.66 7.89
N VAL A 253 -4.80 -7.55 7.16
CA VAL A 253 -4.90 -7.56 5.70
C VAL A 253 -3.52 -7.51 5.08
N HIS A 254 -3.01 -8.66 4.64
CA HIS A 254 -1.73 -8.78 3.95
C HIS A 254 -1.87 -8.35 2.48
N THR A 255 -1.51 -7.12 2.16
CA THR A 255 -1.66 -6.53 0.83
C THR A 255 -0.53 -6.86 -0.16
N GLY A 256 0.33 -7.80 0.18
CA GLY A 256 1.50 -8.17 -0.63
C GLY A 256 2.75 -7.37 -0.26
N GLY A 257 3.59 -7.05 -1.25
CA GLY A 257 4.77 -6.20 -1.04
C GLY A 257 6.10 -6.94 -0.99
N THR A 258 6.10 -8.27 -0.99
CA THR A 258 7.31 -9.11 -0.89
C THR A 258 8.48 -8.66 -1.78
N PRO A 259 8.28 -8.26 -3.06
CA PRO A 259 9.41 -7.82 -3.89
C PRO A 259 10.18 -6.64 -3.34
N ALA A 260 9.52 -5.69 -2.65
CA ALA A 260 10.20 -4.54 -2.07
C ALA A 260 11.26 -4.94 -1.03
N LEU A 261 11.07 -6.08 -0.36
CA LEU A 261 11.99 -6.58 0.66
C LEU A 261 13.44 -6.67 0.15
N PHE A 262 13.62 -7.12 -1.10
CA PHE A 262 14.95 -7.27 -1.73
C PHE A 262 15.63 -5.94 -2.05
N ALA A 263 14.88 -4.85 -2.10
CA ALA A 263 15.43 -3.51 -2.25
C ALA A 263 15.82 -2.86 -0.91
N TYR A 264 15.50 -3.52 0.20
CA TYR A 264 15.85 -3.13 1.57
C TYR A 264 16.77 -4.12 2.25
N GLN A 265 17.55 -4.88 1.46
CA GLN A 265 18.36 -5.99 1.93
C GLN A 265 19.27 -5.59 3.09
N ALA A 266 20.02 -4.51 2.99
CA ALA A 266 20.96 -4.08 4.03
C ALA A 266 20.28 -3.81 5.37
N VAL A 267 19.10 -3.19 5.37
CA VAL A 267 18.34 -2.89 6.60
C VAL A 267 17.76 -4.15 7.21
N ILE A 268 17.32 -5.10 6.38
CA ILE A 268 16.81 -6.40 6.85
C ILE A 268 17.96 -7.25 7.41
N GLU A 269 19.12 -7.29 6.78
CA GLU A 269 20.31 -8.00 7.27
C GLU A 269 20.79 -7.43 8.62
N GLN A 270 20.75 -6.11 8.79
CA GLN A 270 21.02 -5.47 10.07
C GLN A 270 20.02 -5.96 11.14
N ALA A 271 18.72 -5.93 10.87
CA ALA A 271 17.70 -6.41 11.80
C ALA A 271 17.85 -7.90 12.15
N LEU A 272 18.33 -8.71 11.20
CA LEU A 272 18.67 -10.11 11.42
C LEU A 272 19.91 -10.27 12.32
N GLY A 273 20.95 -9.45 12.07
CA GLY A 273 22.21 -9.47 12.84
C GLY A 273 22.02 -9.08 14.31
N ASP A 274 21.20 -8.08 14.57
CA ASP A 274 20.86 -7.64 15.94
C ASP A 274 20.12 -8.72 16.77
N GLN A 275 19.66 -9.80 16.13
CA GLN A 275 18.87 -10.87 16.75
C GLN A 275 19.49 -12.27 16.65
N VAL A 276 20.61 -12.41 15.95
CA VAL A 276 21.34 -13.69 15.86
C VAL A 276 22.37 -13.73 16.99
N PRO A 277 22.33 -14.74 17.91
CA PRO A 277 23.41 -14.93 18.87
C PRO A 277 24.74 -15.15 18.14
N GLU A 278 25.83 -14.59 18.66
CA GLU A 278 27.18 -14.61 18.06
C GLU A 278 27.74 -16.02 17.70
N ASN A 279 27.01 -17.10 17.94
CA ASN A 279 27.45 -18.49 17.76
C ASN A 279 26.90 -19.22 16.52
N SER A 280 26.30 -18.53 15.57
CA SER A 280 25.89 -19.15 14.29
C SER A 280 26.81 -18.73 13.14
N SER A 281 28.03 -19.27 13.13
CA SER A 281 28.85 -19.35 11.91
C SER A 281 28.27 -20.46 11.01
N VAL A 282 27.63 -20.09 9.93
CA VAL A 282 27.37 -20.99 8.79
C VAL A 282 28.54 -20.96 7.87
#